data_df5063ca2d25a931ebb1c6cf58b79208
#
_entry.id   df5063ca2d25a931ebb1c6cf58b79208
#
_cell.length_a   1.000
_cell.length_b   1.000
_cell.length_c   1.000
_cell.angle_alpha   90.00
_cell.angle_beta   90.00
_cell.angle_gamma   90.00
#
_symmetry.space_group_name_H-M   'P 1'
#
loop_
_entity.id
_entity.type
_entity.pdbx_description
1 polymer ?
#
loop_
_entity_poly.entity_id
_entity_poly.type
_entity_poly.pdbx_seq_one_letter_code
_entity_poly.pdbx_strand_id
1 'polypeptide(L)'
;RDVLGSRGLGDVYKRQGWATGNYEAAGYIAPLMYFIGVAAVLVSAIILKKTKPFSGEAAPFVMELPAYHIPSAKTVLMHTWERLWGFIKKAGTILFLACIVMWVLSTFGFENGGFGAVEDVSNSLMALLGGAIAWIFAPRGFGSWQPVAASISGFSAKEAIVTTMGVLANVDESMVEETAVVGAAIQGWFPNVAAAFSFLVFNLLDSPCLAAIAAMAQQMQSRRWFWFAVLYQNLFAYGVSLCVYQFGSV
;
A
#
# COMPACT_ATOMS: atom_id res chain seq x y z
N ARG A 1 -1.68 18.83 15.06
CA ARG A 1 -1.64 17.45 15.64
C ARG A 1 -1.86 16.49 14.49
N ASP A 2 -0.78 16.28 13.77
CA ASP A 2 -0.78 15.52 12.55
C ASP A 2 -0.67 14.05 12.91
N VAL A 3 -1.72 13.31 12.59
CA VAL A 3 -1.72 11.85 12.70
C VAL A 3 -0.71 11.33 11.68
N LEU A 4 0.38 10.75 12.17
CA LEU A 4 1.55 10.27 11.42
C LEU A 4 1.24 9.30 10.26
N GLY A 5 0.01 8.80 10.14
CA GLY A 5 -0.40 7.89 9.06
C GLY A 5 -1.01 8.57 7.83
N SER A 6 -1.35 9.87 7.89
CA SER A 6 -2.02 10.56 6.78
C SER A 6 -1.07 11.29 5.84
N ARG A 7 0.18 11.55 6.24
CA ARG A 7 1.13 12.33 5.43
C ARG A 7 1.51 11.60 4.14
N GLY A 8 1.90 10.34 4.19
CA GLY A 8 2.33 9.61 2.99
C GLY A 8 1.24 9.49 1.94
N LEU A 9 0.02 9.09 2.34
CA LEU A 9 -1.13 9.01 1.43
C LEU A 9 -1.60 10.39 0.98
N GLY A 10 -1.63 11.38 1.88
CA GLY A 10 -2.01 12.75 1.55
C GLY A 10 -1.09 13.38 0.49
N ASP A 11 0.20 13.11 0.54
CA ASP A 11 1.17 13.60 -0.44
C ASP A 11 1.02 12.91 -1.79
N VAL A 12 0.72 11.60 -1.81
CA VAL A 12 0.36 10.88 -3.05
C VAL A 12 -0.87 11.51 -3.70
N TYR A 13 -1.90 11.84 -2.93
CA TYR A 13 -3.14 12.44 -3.47
C TYR A 13 -2.93 13.85 -3.99
N LYS A 14 -2.12 14.65 -3.31
CA LYS A 14 -1.75 15.99 -3.80
C LYS A 14 -0.98 15.88 -5.11
N ARG A 15 0.02 15.04 -5.20
CA ARG A 15 0.84 14.83 -6.40
C ARG A 15 0.02 14.35 -7.58
N GLN A 16 -1.00 13.54 -7.33
CA GLN A 16 -1.88 13.05 -8.38
C GLN A 16 -2.90 14.08 -8.83
N GLY A 17 -3.39 14.96 -7.95
CA GLY A 17 -4.14 16.15 -8.34
C GLY A 17 -3.33 17.05 -9.28
N TRP A 18 -2.03 17.15 -9.07
CA TRP A 18 -1.10 17.86 -9.95
C TRP A 18 -0.91 17.12 -11.29
N ALA A 19 -0.71 15.80 -11.27
CA ALA A 19 -0.57 15.01 -12.50
C ALA A 19 -1.80 15.08 -13.40
N THR A 20 -2.98 15.37 -12.85
CA THR A 20 -4.23 15.57 -13.59
C THR A 20 -4.49 17.02 -14.00
N GLY A 21 -3.62 17.96 -13.60
CA GLY A 21 -3.75 19.39 -13.91
C GLY A 21 -4.86 20.12 -13.16
N ASN A 22 -5.52 19.46 -12.20
CA ASN A 22 -6.65 20.01 -11.46
C ASN A 22 -6.34 20.18 -9.98
N TYR A 23 -5.78 21.33 -9.63
CA TYR A 23 -5.28 21.62 -8.27
C TYR A 23 -6.38 21.69 -7.20
N GLU A 24 -7.58 22.13 -7.58
CA GLU A 24 -8.71 22.22 -6.64
C GLU A 24 -9.24 20.83 -6.26
N ALA A 25 -9.14 19.86 -7.16
CA ALA A 25 -9.55 18.48 -6.89
C ALA A 25 -8.69 17.77 -5.85
N ALA A 26 -7.42 18.16 -5.68
CA ALA A 26 -6.50 17.53 -4.73
C ALA A 26 -7.03 17.57 -3.28
N GLY A 27 -7.69 18.65 -2.89
CA GLY A 27 -8.28 18.83 -1.56
C GLY A 27 -9.44 17.87 -1.26
N TYR A 28 -10.18 17.46 -2.28
CA TYR A 28 -11.33 16.55 -2.15
C TYR A 28 -10.95 15.07 -2.32
N ILE A 29 -9.83 14.77 -2.94
CA ILE A 29 -9.39 13.39 -3.22
C ILE A 29 -9.08 12.64 -1.91
N ALA A 30 -8.43 13.27 -0.95
CA ALA A 30 -8.07 12.61 0.32
C ALA A 30 -9.30 12.19 1.14
N PRO A 31 -10.32 13.07 1.40
CA PRO A 31 -11.55 12.64 2.03
C PRO A 31 -12.30 11.59 1.22
N LEU A 32 -12.35 11.73 -0.11
CA LEU A 32 -13.00 10.76 -0.99
C LEU A 32 -12.39 9.37 -0.85
N MET A 33 -11.06 9.27 -0.83
CA MET A 33 -10.35 8.01 -0.65
C MET A 33 -10.63 7.39 0.72
N TYR A 34 -10.75 8.19 1.77
CA TYR A 34 -11.16 7.68 3.08
C TYR A 34 -12.54 7.01 3.03
N PHE A 35 -13.53 7.67 2.41
CA PHE A 35 -14.86 7.09 2.26
C PHE A 35 -14.89 5.86 1.35
N ILE A 36 -14.08 5.83 0.30
CA ILE A 36 -13.91 4.65 -0.56
C ILE A 36 -13.34 3.48 0.27
N GLY A 37 -12.33 3.73 1.11
CA GLY A 37 -11.77 2.72 1.99
C GLY A 37 -12.81 2.14 2.96
N VAL A 38 -13.61 3.01 3.61
CA VAL A 38 -14.70 2.58 4.51
C VAL A 38 -15.76 1.78 3.75
N ALA A 39 -16.19 2.25 2.59
CA ALA A 39 -17.18 1.55 1.76
C ALA A 39 -16.64 0.17 1.31
N ALA A 40 -15.38 0.09 0.91
CA ALA A 40 -14.74 -1.16 0.52
C ALA A 40 -14.72 -2.18 1.67
N VAL A 41 -14.42 -1.74 2.90
CA VAL A 41 -14.46 -2.61 4.10
C VAL A 41 -15.87 -3.12 4.34
N LEU A 42 -16.89 -2.25 4.27
CA LEU A 42 -18.29 -2.65 4.45
C LEU A 42 -18.76 -3.65 3.39
N VAL A 43 -18.45 -3.38 2.12
CA VAL A 43 -18.79 -4.29 1.00
C VAL A 43 -18.08 -5.63 1.17
N SER A 44 -16.80 -5.62 1.51
CA SER A 44 -16.01 -6.83 1.79
C SER A 44 -16.60 -7.63 2.94
N ALA A 45 -17.00 -6.97 4.04
CA ALA A 45 -17.64 -7.63 5.18
C ALA A 45 -18.98 -8.29 4.79
N ILE A 46 -19.80 -7.62 3.98
CA ILE A 46 -21.09 -8.16 3.48
C ILE A 46 -20.84 -9.38 2.59
N ILE A 47 -19.86 -9.32 1.68
CA ILE A 47 -19.50 -10.43 0.79
C ILE A 47 -19.04 -11.62 1.61
N LEU A 48 -18.11 -11.41 2.55
CA LEU A 48 -17.57 -12.49 3.38
C LEU A 48 -18.66 -13.12 4.26
N LYS A 49 -19.54 -12.33 4.87
CA LYS A 49 -20.66 -12.83 5.70
C LYS A 49 -21.61 -13.73 4.94
N LYS A 50 -21.78 -13.51 3.62
CA LYS A 50 -22.63 -14.37 2.76
C LYS A 50 -21.96 -15.69 2.38
N THR A 51 -20.68 -15.86 2.59
CA THR A 51 -19.96 -17.10 2.28
C THR A 51 -20.09 -18.09 3.43
N LYS A 52 -20.35 -19.36 3.13
CA LYS A 52 -20.56 -20.44 4.12
C LYS A 52 -19.50 -20.52 5.23
N PRO A 53 -18.20 -20.31 4.98
CA PRO A 53 -17.18 -20.37 6.03
C PRO A 53 -17.32 -19.27 7.09
N PHE A 54 -17.97 -18.14 6.77
CA PHE A 54 -18.10 -16.98 7.65
C PHE A 54 -19.54 -16.69 8.09
N SER A 55 -20.50 -17.53 7.70
CA SER A 55 -21.93 -17.41 8.02
C SER A 55 -22.29 -18.03 9.39
N GLY A 56 -21.30 -18.27 10.27
CA GLY A 56 -21.53 -18.82 11.59
C GLY A 56 -22.48 -17.94 12.43
N GLU A 57 -23.29 -18.57 13.28
CA GLU A 57 -24.10 -17.87 14.24
C GLU A 57 -23.21 -17.08 15.21
N ALA A 58 -23.65 -15.86 15.58
CA ALA A 58 -22.97 -15.08 16.60
C ALA A 58 -22.87 -15.92 17.85
N ALA A 59 -21.63 -16.10 18.37
CA ALA A 59 -21.45 -16.82 19.63
C ALA A 59 -22.37 -16.24 20.69
N PRO A 60 -23.12 -17.07 21.47
CA PRO A 60 -24.00 -16.56 22.50
C PRO A 60 -23.18 -15.71 23.46
N PHE A 61 -23.62 -14.46 23.63
CA PHE A 61 -22.93 -13.50 24.46
C PHE A 61 -23.25 -13.84 25.93
N VAL A 62 -22.48 -14.75 26.51
CA VAL A 62 -22.53 -15.06 27.93
C VAL A 62 -21.63 -14.05 28.66
N MET A 63 -22.23 -13.00 29.17
CA MET A 63 -21.55 -12.00 29.98
C MET A 63 -21.67 -12.37 31.44
N GLU A 64 -20.75 -13.20 31.92
CA GLU A 64 -20.39 -13.13 33.34
C GLU A 64 -19.50 -11.89 33.48
N LEU A 65 -20.06 -10.83 34.07
CA LEU A 65 -19.32 -9.61 34.37
C LEU A 65 -18.28 -9.91 35.47
N PRO A 66 -17.00 -10.03 35.13
CA PRO A 66 -15.99 -10.12 36.16
C PRO A 66 -16.00 -8.83 36.97
N ALA A 67 -15.76 -8.91 38.29
CA ALA A 67 -15.67 -7.73 39.12
C ALA A 67 -14.65 -6.75 38.56
N TYR A 68 -15.11 -5.54 38.26
CA TYR A 68 -14.26 -4.48 37.71
C TYR A 68 -13.28 -4.02 38.78
N HIS A 69 -12.01 -4.34 38.61
CA HIS A 69 -10.93 -3.75 39.34
C HIS A 69 -10.27 -2.65 38.53
N ILE A 70 -10.07 -1.50 39.16
CA ILE A 70 -9.32 -0.40 38.50
C ILE A 70 -7.88 -0.91 38.30
N PRO A 71 -7.41 -1.03 37.05
CA PRO A 71 -6.07 -1.57 36.80
C PRO A 71 -5.01 -0.62 37.35
N SER A 72 -3.99 -1.15 37.98
CA SER A 72 -2.88 -0.33 38.45
C SER A 72 -2.11 0.26 37.28
N ALA A 73 -1.86 1.57 37.34
CA ALA A 73 -1.16 2.29 36.27
C ALA A 73 0.22 1.66 35.93
N LYS A 74 0.92 1.16 36.96
CA LYS A 74 2.21 0.48 36.81
C LYS A 74 2.09 -0.79 35.98
N THR A 75 1.09 -1.62 36.25
CA THR A 75 0.86 -2.89 35.52
C THR A 75 0.47 -2.62 34.06
N VAL A 76 -0.39 -1.64 33.82
CA VAL A 76 -0.79 -1.24 32.47
C VAL A 76 0.43 -0.74 31.68
N LEU A 77 1.24 0.13 32.28
CA LEU A 77 2.42 0.70 31.63
C LEU A 77 3.45 -0.38 31.29
N MET A 78 3.70 -1.30 32.21
CA MET A 78 4.65 -2.40 32.03
C MET A 78 4.21 -3.35 30.90
N HIS A 79 2.95 -3.79 30.89
CA HIS A 79 2.44 -4.66 29.83
C HIS A 79 2.35 -3.95 28.48
N THR A 80 2.03 -2.65 28.48
CA THR A 80 2.04 -1.86 27.25
C THR A 80 3.45 -1.76 26.68
N TRP A 81 4.44 -1.50 27.57
CA TRP A 81 5.85 -1.42 27.17
C TRP A 81 6.38 -2.74 26.61
N GLU A 82 6.11 -3.86 27.26
CA GLU A 82 6.51 -5.19 26.80
C GLU A 82 5.93 -5.51 25.42
N ARG A 83 4.63 -5.22 25.22
CA ARG A 83 3.97 -5.41 23.91
C ARG A 83 4.54 -4.49 22.84
N LEU A 84 4.72 -3.22 23.17
CA LEU A 84 5.29 -2.22 22.28
C LEU A 84 6.72 -2.59 21.86
N TRP A 85 7.56 -2.96 22.83
CA TRP A 85 8.93 -3.37 22.57
C TRP A 85 9.01 -4.62 21.70
N GLY A 86 8.16 -5.61 21.99
CA GLY A 86 8.05 -6.82 21.18
C GLY A 86 7.62 -6.51 19.72
N PHE A 87 6.70 -5.58 19.53
CA PHE A 87 6.27 -5.11 18.22
C PHE A 87 7.41 -4.36 17.48
N ILE A 88 8.05 -3.39 18.12
CA ILE A 88 9.15 -2.60 17.53
C ILE A 88 10.29 -3.52 17.08
N LYS A 89 10.69 -4.48 17.92
CA LYS A 89 11.76 -5.41 17.57
C LYS A 89 11.42 -6.27 16.35
N LYS A 90 10.20 -6.77 16.26
CA LYS A 90 9.75 -7.61 15.14
C LYS A 90 9.53 -6.81 13.87
N ALA A 91 8.77 -5.73 13.97
CA ALA A 91 8.48 -4.87 12.83
C ALA A 91 9.74 -4.20 12.28
N GLY A 92 10.63 -3.72 13.15
CA GLY A 92 11.90 -3.12 12.77
C GLY A 92 12.82 -4.10 12.02
N THR A 93 12.91 -5.35 12.45
CA THR A 93 13.73 -6.36 11.76
C THR A 93 13.18 -6.66 10.36
N ILE A 94 11.85 -6.82 10.23
CA ILE A 94 11.21 -7.10 8.93
C ILE A 94 11.35 -5.92 7.99
N LEU A 95 11.11 -4.70 8.50
CA LEU A 95 11.23 -3.48 7.72
C LEU A 95 12.68 -3.26 7.26
N PHE A 96 13.66 -3.46 8.15
CA PHE A 96 15.08 -3.35 7.81
C PHE A 96 15.48 -4.32 6.69
N LEU A 97 15.05 -5.59 6.79
CA LEU A 97 15.30 -6.58 5.75
C LEU A 97 14.62 -6.20 4.42
N ALA A 98 13.38 -5.72 4.49
CA ALA A 98 12.66 -5.25 3.31
C ALA A 98 13.36 -4.07 2.64
N CYS A 99 13.87 -3.10 3.41
CA CYS A 99 14.63 -1.97 2.89
C CYS A 99 15.92 -2.44 2.19
N ILE A 100 16.65 -3.42 2.75
CA ILE A 100 17.84 -3.98 2.10
C ILE A 100 17.46 -4.64 0.77
N VAL A 101 16.42 -5.45 0.75
CA VAL A 101 15.94 -6.12 -0.48
C VAL A 101 15.56 -5.08 -1.53
N MET A 102 14.80 -4.04 -1.15
CA MET A 102 14.40 -2.97 -2.07
C MET A 102 15.59 -2.19 -2.59
N TRP A 103 16.57 -1.91 -1.72
CA TRP A 103 17.81 -1.25 -2.14
C TRP A 103 18.58 -2.10 -3.15
N VAL A 104 18.74 -3.39 -2.90
CA VAL A 104 19.40 -4.31 -3.85
C VAL A 104 18.65 -4.34 -5.18
N LEU A 105 17.31 -4.43 -5.16
CA LEU A 105 16.49 -4.46 -6.38
C LEU A 105 16.59 -3.17 -7.20
N SER A 106 16.74 -2.03 -6.54
CA SER A 106 16.83 -0.72 -7.22
C SER A 106 18.28 -0.40 -7.69
N THR A 107 19.30 -0.91 -7.00
CA THR A 107 20.71 -0.59 -7.28
C THR A 107 21.35 -1.56 -8.26
N PHE A 108 20.96 -2.83 -8.21
CA PHE A 108 21.56 -3.85 -9.08
C PHE A 108 20.66 -4.17 -10.27
N GLY A 109 21.29 -4.44 -11.41
CA GLY A 109 20.59 -4.77 -12.65
C GLY A 109 21.56 -5.27 -13.72
N PHE A 110 21.09 -5.24 -14.96
CA PHE A 110 21.84 -5.65 -16.13
C PHE A 110 22.13 -4.44 -17.01
N GLU A 111 23.39 -4.03 -17.05
CA GLU A 111 23.86 -2.95 -17.90
C GLU A 111 25.07 -3.42 -18.71
N ASN A 112 25.15 -3.04 -20.01
CA ASN A 112 26.22 -3.42 -20.93
C ASN A 112 26.54 -4.94 -21.01
N GLY A 113 25.53 -5.81 -20.74
CA GLY A 113 25.71 -7.26 -20.79
C GLY A 113 26.34 -7.88 -19.53
N GLY A 114 26.58 -7.07 -18.48
CA GLY A 114 27.09 -7.51 -17.18
C GLY A 114 26.07 -7.28 -16.07
N PHE A 115 26.12 -8.10 -15.01
CA PHE A 115 25.38 -7.87 -13.77
C PHE A 115 26.21 -6.98 -12.84
N GLY A 116 25.67 -5.86 -12.44
CA GLY A 116 26.36 -4.90 -11.57
C GLY A 116 25.45 -3.83 -11.01
N ALA A 117 26.04 -2.84 -10.34
CA ALA A 117 25.32 -1.63 -9.96
C ALA A 117 25.03 -0.81 -11.22
N VAL A 118 23.79 -0.40 -11.39
CA VAL A 118 23.31 0.35 -12.55
C VAL A 118 23.18 1.82 -12.22
N GLU A 119 23.56 2.68 -13.14
CA GLU A 119 23.38 4.14 -13.01
C GLU A 119 21.94 4.55 -13.36
N ASP A 120 21.36 3.87 -14.36
CA ASP A 120 19.98 4.12 -14.77
C ASP A 120 19.02 3.08 -14.14
N VAL A 121 18.07 3.58 -13.34
CA VAL A 121 17.08 2.75 -12.64
C VAL A 121 16.22 1.92 -13.60
N SER A 122 16.11 2.33 -14.87
CA SER A 122 15.40 1.58 -15.91
C SER A 122 16.02 0.20 -16.22
N ASN A 123 17.31 0.03 -15.94
CA ASN A 123 18.06 -1.22 -16.09
C ASN A 123 18.13 -2.07 -14.81
N SER A 124 17.50 -1.60 -13.73
CA SER A 124 17.50 -2.27 -12.43
C SER A 124 16.65 -3.53 -12.43
N LEU A 125 16.94 -4.42 -11.48
CA LEU A 125 16.09 -5.60 -11.22
C LEU A 125 14.65 -5.21 -10.88
N MET A 126 14.45 -4.05 -10.25
CA MET A 126 13.12 -3.52 -9.96
C MET A 126 12.35 -3.17 -11.24
N ALA A 127 13.01 -2.55 -12.23
CA ALA A 127 12.41 -2.26 -13.52
C ALA A 127 12.06 -3.55 -14.29
N LEU A 128 12.95 -4.55 -14.23
CA LEU A 128 12.71 -5.85 -14.83
C LEU A 128 11.50 -6.56 -14.22
N LEU A 129 11.41 -6.60 -12.89
CA LEU A 129 10.27 -7.18 -12.17
C LEU A 129 8.98 -6.40 -12.44
N GLY A 130 9.03 -5.06 -12.39
CA GLY A 130 7.91 -4.19 -12.72
C GLY A 130 7.41 -4.43 -14.15
N GLY A 131 8.32 -4.52 -15.12
CA GLY A 131 8.00 -4.81 -16.51
C GLY A 131 7.40 -6.19 -16.72
N ALA A 132 7.94 -7.21 -16.06
CA ALA A 132 7.43 -8.60 -16.15
C ALA A 132 5.99 -8.74 -15.64
N ILE A 133 5.58 -7.91 -14.68
CA ILE A 133 4.24 -7.95 -14.06
C ILE A 133 3.31 -6.89 -14.68
N ALA A 134 3.84 -5.88 -15.36
CA ALA A 134 3.11 -4.73 -15.89
C ALA A 134 1.89 -5.11 -16.76
N TRP A 135 1.97 -6.20 -17.51
CA TRP A 135 0.85 -6.69 -18.34
C TRP A 135 -0.41 -7.03 -17.54
N ILE A 136 -0.27 -7.45 -16.27
CA ILE A 136 -1.40 -7.73 -15.36
C ILE A 136 -2.13 -6.42 -15.03
N PHE A 137 -1.40 -5.31 -15.00
CA PHE A 137 -1.92 -3.99 -14.62
C PHE A 137 -2.41 -3.17 -15.82
N ALA A 138 -2.08 -3.60 -17.05
CA ALA A 138 -2.51 -2.94 -18.28
C ALA A 138 -4.04 -2.72 -18.38
N PRO A 139 -4.93 -3.69 -18.02
CA PRO A 139 -6.37 -3.50 -18.08
C PRO A 139 -6.91 -2.40 -17.15
N ARG A 140 -6.09 -1.90 -16.21
CA ARG A 140 -6.43 -0.84 -15.24
C ARG A 140 -5.85 0.52 -15.61
N GLY A 141 -5.25 0.63 -16.82
CA GLY A 141 -4.72 1.87 -17.35
C GLY A 141 -3.30 2.25 -16.90
N PHE A 142 -2.64 1.46 -16.06
CA PHE A 142 -1.26 1.69 -15.66
C PHE A 142 -0.37 0.44 -15.89
N GLY A 143 -0.23 0.08 -17.16
CA GLY A 143 0.59 -1.04 -17.61
C GLY A 143 2.07 -0.68 -17.86
N SER A 144 2.54 0.50 -17.47
CA SER A 144 3.96 0.86 -17.50
C SER A 144 4.69 0.30 -16.27
N TRP A 145 5.99 0.03 -16.42
CA TRP A 145 6.76 -0.61 -15.36
C TRP A 145 6.96 0.27 -14.11
N GLN A 146 6.98 1.60 -14.29
CA GLN A 146 7.23 2.56 -13.21
C GLN A 146 6.17 2.54 -12.11
N PRO A 147 4.85 2.73 -12.39
CA PRO A 147 3.82 2.63 -11.35
C PRO A 147 3.73 1.23 -10.74
N VAL A 148 4.04 0.18 -11.51
CA VAL A 148 4.06 -1.18 -10.99
C VAL A 148 5.23 -1.38 -10.02
N ALA A 149 6.43 -0.91 -10.36
CA ALA A 149 7.58 -0.91 -9.48
C ALA A 149 7.33 -0.10 -8.19
N ALA A 150 6.70 1.07 -8.32
CA ALA A 150 6.29 1.87 -7.16
C ALA A 150 5.28 1.14 -6.28
N SER A 151 4.30 0.41 -6.84
CA SER A 151 3.38 -0.42 -6.05
C SER A 151 4.10 -1.57 -5.34
N ILE A 152 5.10 -2.19 -5.96
CA ILE A 152 5.94 -3.22 -5.31
C ILE A 152 6.69 -2.62 -4.11
N SER A 153 7.25 -1.42 -4.24
CA SER A 153 7.89 -0.75 -3.11
C SER A 153 6.93 -0.48 -1.95
N GLY A 154 5.66 -0.24 -2.25
CA GLY A 154 4.58 -0.05 -1.28
C GLY A 154 4.33 -1.26 -0.36
N PHE A 155 4.71 -2.48 -0.77
CA PHE A 155 4.67 -3.63 0.13
C PHE A 155 5.67 -3.54 1.28
N SER A 156 6.78 -2.85 1.09
CA SER A 156 7.73 -2.57 2.17
C SER A 156 7.14 -1.55 3.15
N ALA A 157 6.77 -0.39 2.64
CA ALA A 157 6.09 0.68 3.35
C ALA A 157 5.28 1.50 2.35
N LYS A 158 4.03 1.83 2.66
CA LYS A 158 3.16 2.60 1.74
C LYS A 158 3.75 3.99 1.41
N GLU A 159 4.52 4.57 2.32
CA GLU A 159 5.24 5.83 2.12
C GLU A 159 6.33 5.70 1.03
N ALA A 160 6.91 4.52 0.87
CA ALA A 160 7.95 4.26 -0.13
C ALA A 160 7.43 4.40 -1.58
N ILE A 161 6.13 4.30 -1.83
CA ILE A 161 5.54 4.52 -3.17
C ILE A 161 5.92 5.89 -3.70
N VAL A 162 5.80 6.92 -2.87
CA VAL A 162 6.04 8.32 -3.26
C VAL A 162 7.52 8.57 -3.54
N THR A 163 8.39 8.12 -2.65
CA THR A 163 9.84 8.26 -2.83
C THR A 163 10.31 7.47 -4.04
N THR A 164 9.82 6.25 -4.24
CA THR A 164 10.14 5.45 -5.43
C THR A 164 9.65 6.13 -6.70
N MET A 165 8.45 6.70 -6.73
CA MET A 165 7.98 7.46 -7.89
C MET A 165 8.88 8.67 -8.18
N GLY A 166 9.36 9.38 -7.16
CA GLY A 166 10.30 10.48 -7.33
C GLY A 166 11.65 10.02 -7.93
N VAL A 167 12.21 8.95 -7.41
CA VAL A 167 13.46 8.35 -7.91
C VAL A 167 13.29 7.86 -9.36
N LEU A 168 12.21 7.13 -9.65
CA LEU A 168 11.93 6.63 -11.01
C LEU A 168 11.65 7.74 -12.02
N ALA A 169 11.24 8.91 -11.56
CA ALA A 169 11.03 10.11 -12.36
C ALA A 169 12.32 10.92 -12.56
N ASN A 170 13.47 10.46 -12.06
CA ASN A 170 14.76 11.18 -12.07
C ASN A 170 14.66 12.59 -11.46
N VAL A 171 13.86 12.74 -10.40
CA VAL A 171 13.73 14.00 -9.67
C VAL A 171 14.81 14.02 -8.60
N ASP A 172 15.55 15.14 -8.51
CA ASP A 172 16.57 15.34 -7.48
C ASP A 172 16.00 15.11 -6.08
N GLU A 173 16.75 14.45 -5.21
CA GLU A 173 16.31 14.11 -3.85
C GLU A 173 15.82 15.35 -3.06
N SER A 174 16.43 16.49 -3.28
CA SER A 174 16.02 17.77 -2.67
C SER A 174 14.64 18.27 -3.14
N MET A 175 14.18 17.84 -4.33
CA MET A 175 12.92 18.24 -4.94
C MET A 175 11.84 17.15 -4.87
N VAL A 176 12.15 15.97 -4.34
CA VAL A 176 11.16 14.88 -4.17
C VAL A 176 10.02 15.29 -3.23
N GLU A 177 10.28 16.20 -2.30
CA GLU A 177 9.24 16.78 -1.43
C GLU A 177 8.38 17.83 -2.14
N GLU A 178 8.85 18.42 -3.24
CA GLU A 178 8.07 19.35 -4.05
C GLU A 178 7.05 18.60 -4.92
N THR A 179 5.82 18.61 -4.47
CA THR A 179 4.69 17.91 -5.08
C THR A 179 4.50 18.26 -6.56
N ALA A 180 4.78 19.50 -6.94
CA ALA A 180 4.64 19.99 -8.31
C ALA A 180 5.60 19.32 -9.29
N VAL A 181 6.87 19.22 -8.90
CA VAL A 181 7.94 18.69 -9.75
C VAL A 181 7.71 17.20 -10.00
N VAL A 182 7.44 16.42 -8.96
CA VAL A 182 7.14 14.99 -9.10
C VAL A 182 5.84 14.78 -9.88
N GLY A 183 4.80 15.59 -9.63
CA GLY A 183 3.55 15.52 -10.37
C GLY A 183 3.73 15.67 -11.87
N ALA A 184 4.48 16.69 -12.30
CA ALA A 184 4.78 16.92 -13.72
C ALA A 184 5.59 15.76 -14.34
N ALA A 185 6.55 15.22 -13.61
CA ALA A 185 7.41 14.12 -14.08
C ALA A 185 6.64 12.80 -14.27
N ILE A 186 5.66 12.51 -13.42
CA ILE A 186 4.86 11.26 -13.48
C ILE A 186 3.64 11.36 -14.38
N GLN A 187 3.30 12.55 -14.89
CA GLN A 187 2.11 12.78 -15.72
C GLN A 187 2.07 11.86 -16.96
N GLY A 188 3.23 11.59 -17.57
CA GLY A 188 3.35 10.71 -18.73
C GLY A 188 3.15 9.21 -18.44
N TRP A 189 3.08 8.78 -17.17
CA TRP A 189 2.93 7.36 -16.81
C TRP A 189 1.47 6.91 -16.81
N PHE A 190 0.54 7.85 -16.76
CA PHE A 190 -0.89 7.58 -16.73
C PHE A 190 -1.56 8.17 -17.98
N PRO A 191 -2.24 7.35 -18.80
CA PRO A 191 -2.88 7.82 -20.03
C PRO A 191 -4.05 8.78 -19.77
N ASN A 192 -4.70 8.68 -18.62
CA ASN A 192 -5.83 9.53 -18.24
C ASN A 192 -5.99 9.61 -16.71
N VAL A 193 -6.84 10.53 -16.26
CA VAL A 193 -7.18 10.73 -14.85
C VAL A 193 -7.74 9.46 -14.20
N ALA A 194 -8.53 8.68 -14.95
CA ALA A 194 -9.12 7.44 -14.46
C ALA A 194 -8.04 6.38 -14.15
N ALA A 195 -6.96 6.31 -14.94
CA ALA A 195 -5.83 5.42 -14.68
C ALA A 195 -5.10 5.81 -13.40
N ALA A 196 -4.85 7.10 -13.21
CA ALA A 196 -4.23 7.63 -12.01
C ALA A 196 -5.09 7.35 -10.76
N PHE A 197 -6.41 7.55 -10.86
CA PHE A 197 -7.34 7.25 -9.77
C PHE A 197 -7.44 5.75 -9.48
N SER A 198 -7.45 4.91 -10.51
CA SER A 198 -7.38 3.46 -10.40
C SER A 198 -6.12 2.99 -9.66
N PHE A 199 -4.98 3.59 -9.95
CA PHE A 199 -3.72 3.34 -9.24
C PHE A 199 -3.81 3.68 -7.76
N LEU A 200 -4.42 4.83 -7.39
CA LEU A 200 -4.64 5.21 -6.00
C LEU A 200 -5.52 4.21 -5.27
N VAL A 201 -6.67 3.87 -5.86
CA VAL A 201 -7.62 2.94 -5.27
C VAL A 201 -6.99 1.56 -5.08
N PHE A 202 -6.17 1.11 -6.03
CA PHE A 202 -5.43 -0.13 -5.88
C PHE A 202 -4.49 -0.10 -4.68
N ASN A 203 -3.62 0.91 -4.60
CA ASN A 203 -2.66 1.03 -3.50
C ASN A 203 -3.32 1.33 -2.14
N LEU A 204 -4.55 1.87 -2.13
CA LEU A 204 -5.35 2.03 -0.92
C LEU A 204 -5.84 0.68 -0.38
N LEU A 205 -6.34 -0.18 -1.28
CA LEU A 205 -7.06 -1.41 -0.93
C LEU A 205 -6.18 -2.66 -0.95
N ASP A 206 -4.99 -2.62 -1.55
CA ASP A 206 -4.07 -3.76 -1.61
C ASP A 206 -3.58 -4.19 -0.23
N SER A 207 -2.82 -5.27 -0.16
CA SER A 207 -2.29 -5.81 1.08
C SER A 207 -1.55 -4.75 1.91
N PRO A 208 -1.68 -4.80 3.24
CA PRO A 208 -0.92 -3.94 4.13
C PRO A 208 0.59 -4.24 4.01
N CYS A 209 1.43 -3.38 4.57
CA CYS A 209 2.89 -3.52 4.54
C CYS A 209 3.35 -4.87 5.12
N LEU A 210 4.55 -5.31 4.75
CA LEU A 210 5.14 -6.58 5.19
C LEU A 210 5.12 -6.77 6.71
N ALA A 211 5.31 -5.70 7.48
CA ALA A 211 5.24 -5.75 8.94
C ALA A 211 3.84 -6.15 9.43
N ALA A 212 2.79 -5.60 8.83
CA ALA A 212 1.41 -5.94 9.18
C ALA A 212 1.03 -7.35 8.71
N ILE A 213 1.49 -7.76 7.51
CA ILE A 213 1.32 -9.14 7.02
C ILE A 213 1.99 -10.14 7.95
N ALA A 214 3.21 -9.85 8.43
CA ALA A 214 3.92 -10.69 9.37
C ALA A 214 3.22 -10.76 10.74
N ALA A 215 2.67 -9.65 11.23
CA ALA A 215 1.86 -9.63 12.45
C ALA A 215 0.58 -10.48 12.29
N MET A 216 -0.10 -10.36 11.15
CA MET A 216 -1.27 -11.17 10.81
C MET A 216 -0.93 -12.66 10.73
N ALA A 217 0.21 -13.03 10.14
CA ALA A 217 0.69 -14.41 10.06
C ALA A 217 0.94 -15.04 11.45
N GLN A 218 1.38 -14.24 12.43
CA GLN A 218 1.60 -14.70 13.79
C GLN A 218 0.29 -14.85 14.58
N GLN A 219 -0.70 -14.03 14.30
CA GLN A 219 -1.99 -14.07 15.00
C GLN A 219 -2.95 -15.11 14.43
N MET A 220 -2.84 -15.41 13.14
CA MET A 220 -3.67 -16.42 12.50
C MET A 220 -3.15 -17.84 12.80
N GLN A 221 -3.96 -18.65 13.48
CA GLN A 221 -3.62 -20.03 13.82
C GLN A 221 -3.58 -20.96 12.60
N SER A 222 -4.15 -20.57 11.47
CA SER A 222 -4.23 -21.38 10.27
C SER A 222 -3.55 -20.72 9.08
N ARG A 223 -2.53 -21.39 8.53
CA ARG A 223 -1.85 -20.93 7.31
C ARG A 223 -2.79 -20.80 6.10
N ARG A 224 -3.84 -21.64 6.00
CA ARG A 224 -4.80 -21.57 4.91
C ARG A 224 -5.61 -20.29 4.93
N TRP A 225 -6.08 -19.88 6.12
CA TRP A 225 -6.83 -18.65 6.29
C TRP A 225 -5.96 -17.41 6.13
N PHE A 226 -4.70 -17.48 6.51
CA PHE A 226 -3.73 -16.41 6.26
C PHE A 226 -3.56 -16.15 4.76
N TRP A 227 -3.25 -17.18 3.97
CA TRP A 227 -3.08 -17.02 2.53
C TRP A 227 -4.38 -16.62 1.83
N PHE A 228 -5.52 -17.14 2.30
CA PHE A 228 -6.83 -16.70 1.82
C PHE A 228 -7.04 -15.21 2.05
N ALA A 229 -6.75 -14.68 3.24
CA ALA A 229 -6.92 -13.27 3.57
C ALA A 229 -6.04 -12.37 2.69
N VAL A 230 -4.76 -12.70 2.54
CA VAL A 230 -3.83 -11.95 1.68
C VAL A 230 -4.27 -11.97 0.22
N LEU A 231 -4.60 -13.15 -0.30
CA LEU A 231 -5.03 -13.29 -1.69
C LEU A 231 -6.37 -12.58 -1.94
N TYR A 232 -7.34 -12.75 -1.06
CA TYR A 232 -8.64 -12.09 -1.14
C TYR A 232 -8.48 -10.56 -1.19
N GLN A 233 -7.66 -9.99 -0.32
CA GLN A 233 -7.44 -8.55 -0.26
C GLN A 233 -6.85 -8.00 -1.58
N ASN A 234 -5.83 -8.67 -2.12
CA ASN A 234 -5.23 -8.28 -3.40
C ASN A 234 -6.20 -8.44 -4.58
N LEU A 235 -6.97 -9.53 -4.64
CA LEU A 235 -7.97 -9.73 -5.67
C LEU A 235 -9.11 -8.73 -5.59
N PHE A 236 -9.55 -8.41 -4.37
CA PHE A 236 -10.56 -7.39 -4.13
C PHE A 236 -10.08 -6.00 -4.58
N ALA A 237 -8.86 -5.62 -4.17
CA ALA A 237 -8.23 -4.38 -4.61
C ALA A 237 -8.09 -4.31 -6.14
N TYR A 238 -7.69 -5.43 -6.76
CA TYR A 238 -7.62 -5.54 -8.22
C TYR A 238 -8.98 -5.33 -8.89
N GLY A 239 -10.01 -6.00 -8.40
CA GLY A 239 -11.36 -5.90 -8.96
C GLY A 239 -11.96 -4.50 -8.83
N VAL A 240 -11.83 -3.87 -7.67
CA VAL A 240 -12.33 -2.51 -7.45
C VAL A 240 -11.58 -1.50 -8.33
N SER A 241 -10.25 -1.59 -8.38
CA SER A 241 -9.40 -0.74 -9.22
C SER A 241 -9.74 -0.88 -10.71
N LEU A 242 -10.00 -2.12 -11.18
CA LEU A 242 -10.44 -2.39 -12.55
C LEU A 242 -11.80 -1.72 -12.84
N CYS A 243 -12.77 -1.87 -11.95
CA CYS A 243 -14.08 -1.21 -12.08
C CYS A 243 -13.93 0.31 -12.17
N VAL A 244 -13.11 0.90 -11.29
CA VAL A 244 -12.87 2.34 -11.27
C VAL A 244 -12.29 2.81 -12.61
N TYR A 245 -11.35 2.10 -13.19
CA TYR A 245 -10.78 2.44 -14.48
C TYR A 245 -11.81 2.32 -15.61
N GLN A 246 -12.52 1.20 -15.67
CA GLN A 246 -13.49 0.94 -16.76
C GLN A 246 -14.64 1.95 -16.75
N PHE A 247 -15.17 2.30 -15.56
CA PHE A 247 -16.23 3.29 -15.47
C PHE A 247 -15.73 4.73 -15.62
N GLY A 248 -14.49 5.02 -15.23
CA GLY A 248 -13.93 6.35 -15.31
C GLY A 248 -13.31 6.68 -16.68
N SER A 249 -13.10 5.68 -17.55
CA SER A 249 -12.53 5.86 -18.89
C SER A 249 -13.58 6.00 -19.99
N VAL A 250 -14.87 5.84 -19.66
CA VAL A 250 -16.03 6.08 -20.54
C VAL A 250 -16.43 7.54 -20.47
#